data_3f7e2b46e185932a54e16e959cedaf1c
#
_entry.id   3f7e2b46e185932a54e16e959cedaf1c
#
_cell.length_a   1.000
_cell.length_b   1.000
_cell.length_c   1.000
_cell.angle_alpha   90.00
_cell.angle_beta   90.00
_cell.angle_gamma   90.00
#
_symmetry.space_group_name_H-M   'P 1'
#
loop_
_entity.id
_entity.type
_entity.pdbx_description
1 polymer ?
#
loop_
_entity_poly.entity_id
_entity_poly.type
_entity_poly.pdbx_seq_one_letter_code
_entity_poly.pdbx_strand_id
1 'polypeptide(L)' 'PVLEELVGNLFDSEEDTEFLVTFLADGMVSTLIRWLNSSDPEPPEEMARRVRRTMVAISQAIVTTYEEEERKAAKE' A
#
# COMPACT_ATOMS: atom_id res chain seq x y z
N PRO A 1 7.74 8.87 -19.56
CA PRO A 1 7.83 7.44 -19.26
C PRO A 1 6.60 6.90 -18.56
N VAL A 2 6.35 5.63 -18.73
CA VAL A 2 5.15 4.99 -18.20
C VAL A 2 5.10 5.06 -16.68
N LEU A 3 6.24 4.90 -16.02
CA LEU A 3 6.30 4.93 -14.56
C LEU A 3 5.90 6.29 -13.98
N GLU A 4 6.35 7.35 -14.62
CA GLU A 4 5.99 8.70 -14.20
C GLU A 4 4.49 8.94 -14.30
N GLU A 5 3.89 8.46 -15.38
CA GLU A 5 2.45 8.57 -15.58
C GLU A 5 1.69 7.77 -14.54
N LEU A 6 2.17 6.56 -14.23
CA LEU A 6 1.53 5.72 -13.21
C LEU A 6 1.56 6.37 -11.83
N VAL A 7 2.73 6.87 -11.44
CA VAL A 7 2.88 7.50 -10.13
C VAL A 7 2.08 8.79 -10.06
N GLY A 8 2.13 9.60 -11.13
CA GLY A 8 1.35 10.82 -11.20
C GLY A 8 -0.14 10.53 -11.09
N ASN A 9 -0.61 9.52 -11.81
CA ASN A 9 -2.02 9.15 -11.79
C ASN A 9 -2.47 8.67 -10.43
N LEU A 10 -1.60 7.98 -9.68
CA LEU A 10 -1.93 7.50 -8.35
C LEU A 10 -2.17 8.64 -7.36
N PHE A 11 -1.50 9.78 -7.56
CA PHE A 11 -1.53 10.87 -6.59
C PHE A 11 -2.18 12.14 -7.09
N ASP A 12 -2.43 12.26 -8.39
CA ASP A 12 -3.03 13.45 -8.98
C ASP A 12 -4.54 13.38 -9.09
N SER A 13 -5.09 12.17 -9.06
CA SER A 13 -6.51 11.94 -9.21
C SER A 13 -7.13 11.51 -7.90
N GLU A 14 -8.24 12.15 -7.53
CA GLU A 14 -8.99 11.76 -6.35
C GLU A 14 -9.54 10.32 -6.49
N GLU A 15 -9.96 9.96 -7.70
CA GLU A 15 -10.44 8.61 -7.98
C GLU A 15 -9.36 7.57 -7.76
N ASP A 16 -8.14 7.85 -8.22
CA ASP A 16 -7.04 6.91 -8.08
C ASP A 16 -6.60 6.77 -6.63
N THR A 17 -6.60 7.87 -5.88
CA THR A 17 -6.31 7.84 -4.45
C THR A 17 -7.35 7.02 -3.71
N GLU A 18 -8.61 7.22 -4.03
CA GLU A 18 -9.70 6.48 -3.44
C GLU A 18 -9.59 5.00 -3.75
N PHE A 19 -9.22 4.66 -4.98
CA PHE A 19 -9.01 3.27 -5.38
C PHE A 19 -7.90 2.63 -4.54
N LEU A 20 -6.77 3.32 -4.38
CA LEU A 20 -5.64 2.81 -3.62
C LEU A 20 -6.03 2.56 -2.16
N VAL A 21 -6.70 3.52 -1.54
CA VAL A 21 -7.14 3.39 -0.14
C VAL A 21 -8.11 2.23 0.00
N THR A 22 -9.08 2.13 -0.89
CA THR A 22 -10.06 1.04 -0.86
C THR A 22 -9.41 -0.32 -1.06
N PHE A 23 -8.48 -0.40 -2.01
CA PHE A 23 -7.76 -1.63 -2.28
C PHE A 23 -7.00 -2.12 -1.04
N LEU A 24 -6.29 -1.21 -0.38
CA LEU A 24 -5.53 -1.55 0.81
C LEU A 24 -6.45 -1.92 1.98
N ALA A 25 -7.53 -1.17 2.15
CA ALA A 25 -8.48 -1.43 3.23
C ALA A 25 -9.17 -2.78 3.05
N ASP A 26 -9.59 -3.10 1.82
CA ASP A 26 -10.23 -4.38 1.53
C ASP A 26 -9.28 -5.54 1.77
N GLY A 27 -8.01 -5.37 1.38
CA GLY A 27 -6.99 -6.38 1.64
C GLY A 27 -6.79 -6.63 3.11
N MET A 28 -6.77 -5.56 3.90
CA MET A 28 -6.62 -5.66 5.35
C MET A 28 -7.81 -6.37 5.98
N VAL A 29 -9.03 -5.98 5.61
CA VAL A 29 -10.24 -6.60 6.15
C VAL A 29 -10.29 -8.08 5.81
N SER A 30 -10.02 -8.43 4.55
CA SER A 30 -9.99 -9.84 4.13
C SER A 30 -8.96 -10.65 4.91
N THR A 31 -7.80 -10.06 5.15
CA THR A 31 -6.74 -10.71 5.91
C THR A 31 -7.18 -10.98 7.33
N LEU A 32 -7.83 -10.01 7.97
CA LEU A 32 -8.31 -10.16 9.35
C LEU A 32 -9.42 -11.20 9.44
N ILE A 33 -10.35 -11.20 8.48
CA ILE A 33 -11.42 -12.18 8.46
C ILE A 33 -10.85 -13.59 8.32
N ARG A 34 -9.87 -13.77 7.43
CA ARG A 34 -9.24 -15.07 7.23
C ARG A 34 -8.51 -15.52 8.49
N TRP A 35 -7.87 -14.59 9.18
CA TRP A 35 -7.20 -14.87 10.43
C TRP A 35 -8.19 -15.34 11.51
N LEU A 36 -9.30 -14.62 11.65
CA LEU A 36 -10.34 -14.95 12.63
C LEU A 36 -10.99 -16.31 12.36
N ASN A 37 -11.07 -16.69 11.09
CA ASN A 37 -11.70 -17.96 10.69
C ASN A 37 -10.72 -19.12 10.63
N SER A 38 -9.46 -18.88 10.93
CA SER A 38 -8.45 -19.94 10.93
C SER A 38 -8.66 -20.88 12.11
N SER A 39 -8.38 -22.17 11.89
CA SER A 39 -8.48 -23.16 12.95
C SER A 39 -7.40 -22.99 14.02
N ASP A 40 -6.29 -22.35 13.65
CA ASP A 40 -5.17 -22.11 14.56
C ASP A 40 -4.63 -20.70 14.31
N PRO A 41 -5.36 -19.67 14.71
CA PRO A 41 -4.98 -18.30 14.40
C PRO A 41 -3.75 -17.86 15.18
N GLU A 42 -2.92 -17.05 14.53
CA GLU A 42 -1.80 -16.41 15.22
C GLU A 42 -2.29 -15.57 16.38
N PRO A 43 -1.47 -15.42 17.44
CA PRO A 43 -1.82 -14.48 18.51
C PRO A 43 -2.03 -13.05 17.97
N PRO A 44 -2.93 -12.29 18.58
CA PRO A 44 -3.20 -10.93 18.11
C PRO A 44 -1.97 -10.04 17.99
N GLU A 45 -1.02 -10.19 18.89
CA GLU A 45 0.21 -9.40 18.87
C GLU A 45 1.05 -9.70 17.63
N GLU A 46 1.09 -10.96 17.23
CA GLU A 46 1.83 -11.37 16.04
C GLU A 46 1.14 -10.84 14.77
N MET A 47 -0.17 -10.95 14.73
CA MET A 47 -0.93 -10.45 13.59
C MET A 47 -0.77 -8.92 13.46
N ALA A 48 -0.86 -8.20 14.58
CA ALA A 48 -0.69 -6.76 14.58
C ALA A 48 0.70 -6.35 14.08
N ARG A 49 1.72 -7.07 14.51
CA ARG A 49 3.08 -6.79 14.08
C ARG A 49 3.24 -7.04 12.59
N ARG A 50 2.68 -8.13 12.10
CA ARG A 50 2.76 -8.49 10.67
C ARG A 50 2.05 -7.47 9.82
N VAL A 51 0.84 -7.05 10.22
CA VAL A 51 0.08 -6.04 9.49
C VAL A 51 0.86 -4.72 9.46
N ARG A 52 1.41 -4.30 10.61
CA ARG A 52 2.16 -3.06 10.68
C ARG A 52 3.38 -3.07 9.78
N ARG A 53 4.16 -4.15 9.82
CA ARG A 53 5.35 -4.27 8.98
C ARG A 53 4.99 -4.23 7.51
N THR A 54 3.91 -4.92 7.13
CA THR A 54 3.45 -4.94 5.75
C THR A 54 3.02 -3.54 5.30
N MET A 55 2.25 -2.84 6.13
CA MET A 55 1.79 -1.49 5.78
C MET A 55 2.95 -0.50 5.68
N VAL A 56 3.92 -0.60 6.57
CA VAL A 56 5.11 0.25 6.50
C VAL A 56 5.89 -0.02 5.23
N ALA A 57 6.08 -1.29 4.87
CA ALA A 57 6.80 -1.65 3.66
C ALA A 57 6.10 -1.12 2.40
N ILE A 58 4.78 -1.25 2.34
CA ILE A 58 3.99 -0.75 1.22
C ILE A 58 4.11 0.77 1.14
N SER A 59 3.97 1.46 2.27
CA SER A 59 4.06 2.91 2.32
C SER A 59 5.43 3.40 1.87
N GLN A 60 6.50 2.75 2.32
CA GLN A 60 7.85 3.12 1.92
C GLN A 60 8.08 2.90 0.43
N ALA A 61 7.56 1.80 -0.11
CA ALA A 61 7.69 1.52 -1.53
C ALA A 61 7.00 2.58 -2.38
N ILE A 62 5.80 2.99 -1.97
CA ILE A 62 5.05 4.03 -2.67
C ILE A 62 5.80 5.36 -2.62
N VAL A 63 6.25 5.77 -1.44
CA VAL A 63 6.96 7.04 -1.27
C VAL A 63 8.26 7.03 -2.05
N THR A 64 9.03 5.96 -1.97
CA THR A 64 10.31 5.84 -2.67
C THR A 64 10.11 5.95 -4.18
N THR A 65 9.11 5.25 -4.71
CA THR A 65 8.80 5.29 -6.13
C THR A 65 8.45 6.71 -6.58
N TYR A 66 7.61 7.37 -5.79
CA TYR A 66 7.21 8.74 -6.09
C TYR A 66 8.40 9.69 -6.08
N GLU A 67 9.25 9.60 -5.08
CA GLU A 67 10.45 10.44 -4.98
C GLU A 67 11.42 10.21 -6.13
N GLU A 68 11.61 8.97 -6.54
CA GLU A 68 12.48 8.64 -7.65
C GLU A 68 11.96 9.23 -8.97
N GLU A 69 10.66 9.15 -9.19
CA GLU A 69 10.06 9.69 -10.38
C GLU A 69 10.14 11.22 -10.41
N GLU A 70 9.95 11.87 -9.25
CA GLU A 70 10.12 13.31 -9.16
C GLU A 70 11.55 13.72 -9.45
N ARG A 71 12.52 12.96 -8.95
CA ARG A 71 13.92 13.24 -9.18
C ARG A 71 14.29 13.13 -10.66
N LYS A 72 13.77 12.11 -11.33
CA LYS A 72 14.00 11.94 -12.77
C LYS A 72 13.37 13.06 -13.57
N ALA A 73 12.17 13.46 -13.23
CA ALA A 73 11.48 14.56 -13.91
C ALA A 73 12.25 15.88 -13.73
N ALA A 74 12.82 16.10 -12.55
CA ALA A 74 13.57 17.31 -12.27
C ALA A 74 14.87 17.40 -13.09
N LYS A 75 15.44 16.25 -13.46
CA LYS A 75 16.67 16.20 -14.25
C LYS A 75 16.44 16.43 -15.74
N GLU A 76 15.25 16.24 -16.21
CA GLU A 76 14.89 16.44 -17.60
C GLU A 76 14.54 17.91 -17.86
#